data_33fd3000f2a642c6234d3d74e918f9e4
#
_entry.id   33fd3000f2a642c6234d3d74e918f9e4
#
_cell.length_a   1.000
_cell.length_b   1.000
_cell.length_c   1.000
_cell.angle_alpha   90.00
_cell.angle_beta   90.00
_cell.angle_gamma   90.00
#
_symmetry.space_group_name_H-M   'P 1'
#
loop_
_entity.id
_entity.type
_entity.pdbx_description
1 polymer ?
#
loop_
_entity_poly.entity_id
_entity_poly.type
_entity_poly.pdbx_seq_one_letter_code
_entity_poly.pdbx_strand_id
1 'polypeptide(L)'
;YKYDYKGKWNTSAFVKHYMNHLEAYLDPEGGINYQDFSNTTSYWGGGWASTYFWGRHTQLRLSYEYALRLPTSRELFGSGDDIERGNSNLKPESSNNVNISVTANAVDLTDHRLTIDAAFQYREIKDYIRRTTNNDSGRASSQNDGRVRNLGTDLSIRYTFKDAFFVGGNFSYIDMRSLTRYVTGTQQESKNYKERVPAIPYMYGNGEAGLTLRDVFVKGTVLDIHYMMNYVQKFSYEWNVYQNAELDIPTQFSHDLFVSYNFGKKSEFTVSAECTNIFNARLYDNFKMQK
;
A
#
# COMPACT_ATOMS: atom_id res chain seq x y z
N TYR A 1 15.49 -17.79 13.54
CA TYR A 1 15.99 -17.64 14.93
C TYR A 1 15.35 -16.41 15.57
N LYS A 2 14.92 -16.52 16.83
CA LYS A 2 14.37 -15.41 17.61
C LYS A 2 15.08 -15.36 18.96
N TYR A 3 15.49 -14.17 19.36
CA TYR A 3 16.16 -13.92 20.63
C TYR A 3 15.47 -12.77 21.37
N ASP A 4 15.23 -12.94 22.66
CA ASP A 4 14.66 -11.95 23.56
C ASP A 4 15.65 -11.69 24.71
N TYR A 5 15.99 -10.43 24.95
CA TYR A 5 16.82 -10.01 26.07
C TYR A 5 15.98 -9.25 27.09
N LYS A 6 15.55 -9.95 28.13
CA LYS A 6 14.85 -9.39 29.33
C LYS A 6 13.62 -8.52 28.97
N GLY A 7 12.91 -8.84 27.88
CA GLY A 7 11.77 -8.06 27.41
C GLY A 7 12.10 -6.64 26.94
N LYS A 8 13.39 -6.28 26.86
CA LYS A 8 13.85 -4.95 26.42
C LYS A 8 14.29 -4.93 24.96
N TRP A 9 14.73 -6.06 24.45
CA TRP A 9 15.23 -6.16 23.10
C TRP A 9 14.89 -7.52 22.50
N ASN A 10 14.13 -7.48 21.44
CA ASN A 10 13.78 -8.65 20.64
C ASN A 10 14.44 -8.57 19.30
N THR A 11 15.07 -9.65 18.85
CA THR A 11 15.62 -9.74 17.52
C THR A 11 15.29 -11.08 16.87
N SER A 12 15.10 -11.08 15.56
CA SER A 12 14.82 -12.28 14.80
C SER A 12 15.53 -12.23 13.44
N ALA A 13 15.96 -13.39 12.97
CA ALA A 13 16.48 -13.57 11.62
C ALA A 13 15.81 -14.78 10.98
N PHE A 14 15.63 -14.72 9.68
CA PHE A 14 15.01 -15.79 8.90
C PHE A 14 15.64 -15.90 7.51
N VAL A 15 15.56 -17.10 6.96
CA VAL A 15 15.91 -17.39 5.56
C VAL A 15 14.66 -17.97 4.90
N LYS A 16 14.41 -17.58 3.66
CA LYS A 16 13.29 -18.06 2.83
C LYS A 16 13.85 -18.73 1.59
N HIS A 17 13.30 -19.84 1.22
CA HIS A 17 13.56 -20.49 -0.06
C HIS A 17 12.28 -20.44 -0.90
N TYR A 18 12.40 -19.92 -2.11
CA TYR A 18 11.31 -19.83 -3.08
C TYR A 18 11.58 -20.83 -4.17
N MET A 19 10.66 -21.73 -4.40
CA MET A 19 10.69 -22.65 -5.52
C MET A 19 9.38 -22.54 -6.29
N ASN A 20 9.47 -22.38 -7.58
CA ASN A 20 8.32 -22.36 -8.48
C ASN A 20 8.58 -23.32 -9.63
N HIS A 21 7.65 -24.23 -9.84
CA HIS A 21 7.61 -25.11 -10.98
C HIS A 21 6.40 -24.74 -11.83
N LEU A 22 6.66 -24.39 -13.08
CA LEU A 22 5.65 -23.92 -14.02
C LEU A 22 5.62 -24.87 -15.22
N GLU A 23 4.45 -25.40 -15.50
CA GLU A 23 4.15 -26.12 -16.72
C GLU A 23 3.01 -25.42 -17.44
N ALA A 24 3.16 -25.19 -18.72
CA ALA A 24 2.12 -24.60 -19.55
C ALA A 24 2.23 -25.04 -21.00
N TYR A 25 1.08 -25.13 -21.65
CA TYR A 25 0.97 -25.21 -23.10
C TYR A 25 0.92 -23.79 -23.64
N LEU A 26 1.96 -23.35 -24.33
CA LEU A 26 2.05 -21.99 -24.87
C LEU A 26 2.02 -22.04 -26.40
N ASP A 27 1.23 -21.13 -26.97
CA ASP A 27 1.34 -20.75 -28.37
C ASP A 27 2.16 -19.46 -28.49
N PRO A 28 3.45 -19.54 -28.86
CA PRO A 28 4.34 -18.37 -28.88
C PRO A 28 3.96 -17.33 -29.95
N GLU A 29 3.19 -17.72 -30.98
CA GLU A 29 2.91 -16.88 -32.15
C GLU A 29 1.42 -16.60 -32.37
N GLY A 30 0.52 -17.11 -31.50
CA GLY A 30 -0.93 -16.98 -31.66
C GLY A 30 -1.48 -17.87 -32.79
N GLY A 31 -0.79 -18.95 -33.14
CA GLY A 31 -1.16 -19.97 -34.11
C GLY A 31 -1.52 -21.31 -33.47
N ILE A 32 -1.51 -22.38 -34.24
CA ILE A 32 -1.90 -23.75 -33.80
C ILE A 32 -0.72 -24.56 -33.25
N ASN A 33 0.46 -23.98 -33.07
CA ASN A 33 1.67 -24.69 -32.62
C ASN A 33 1.87 -24.46 -31.13
N TYR A 34 1.19 -25.29 -30.33
CA TYR A 34 1.41 -25.29 -28.88
C TYR A 34 2.74 -25.98 -28.55
N GLN A 35 3.55 -25.32 -27.71
CA GLN A 35 4.79 -25.88 -27.19
C GLN A 35 4.66 -26.08 -25.69
N ASP A 36 5.19 -27.22 -25.24
CA ASP A 36 5.32 -27.50 -23.82
C ASP A 36 6.35 -26.53 -23.20
N PHE A 37 5.90 -25.74 -22.26
CA PHE A 37 6.75 -24.91 -21.45
C PHE A 37 6.88 -25.52 -20.06
N SER A 38 8.09 -25.87 -19.65
CA SER A 38 8.39 -26.31 -18.28
C SER A 38 9.58 -25.51 -17.76
N ASN A 39 9.42 -24.86 -16.62
CA ASN A 39 10.49 -24.10 -16.00
C ASN A 39 10.44 -24.25 -14.47
N THR A 40 11.57 -24.65 -13.89
CA THR A 40 11.73 -24.70 -12.43
C THR A 40 12.73 -23.64 -12.02
N THR A 41 12.28 -22.73 -11.15
CA THR A 41 13.13 -21.65 -10.63
C THR A 41 13.25 -21.76 -9.12
N SER A 42 14.43 -21.46 -8.60
CA SER A 42 14.78 -21.56 -7.19
C SER A 42 15.56 -20.31 -6.76
N TYR A 43 15.09 -19.66 -5.70
CA TYR A 43 15.68 -18.43 -5.20
C TYR A 43 15.72 -18.42 -3.67
N TRP A 44 16.65 -17.65 -3.13
CA TRP A 44 16.81 -17.47 -1.70
C TRP A 44 16.58 -16.02 -1.31
N GLY A 45 15.87 -15.82 -0.22
CA GLY A 45 15.69 -14.54 0.45
C GLY A 45 15.96 -14.68 1.93
N GLY A 46 15.97 -13.57 2.63
CA GLY A 46 16.16 -13.59 4.07
C GLY A 46 16.11 -12.20 4.66
N GLY A 47 16.04 -12.15 5.96
CA GLY A 47 15.92 -10.89 6.64
C GLY A 47 16.23 -10.97 8.12
N TRP A 48 16.27 -9.80 8.69
CA TRP A 48 16.50 -9.58 10.10
C TRP A 48 15.61 -8.44 10.58
N ALA A 49 15.10 -8.58 11.79
CA ALA A 49 14.31 -7.55 12.45
C ALA A 49 14.69 -7.45 13.92
N SER A 50 14.74 -6.25 14.43
CA SER A 50 15.06 -5.94 15.82
C SER A 50 14.08 -4.91 16.37
N THR A 51 13.59 -5.14 17.56
CA THR A 51 12.73 -4.22 18.30
C THR A 51 13.35 -3.93 19.65
N TYR A 52 13.55 -2.66 19.92
CA TYR A 52 14.01 -2.17 21.21
C TYR A 52 12.86 -1.46 21.93
N PHE A 53 12.58 -1.85 23.18
CA PHE A 53 11.56 -1.25 24.03
C PHE A 53 12.21 -0.19 24.92
N TRP A 54 11.94 1.08 24.60
CA TRP A 54 12.42 2.19 25.42
C TRP A 54 11.39 2.51 26.50
N GLY A 55 11.60 1.94 27.66
CA GLY A 55 10.63 2.02 28.75
C GLY A 55 9.36 1.21 28.47
N ARG A 56 8.24 1.66 29.02
CA ARG A 56 6.93 0.98 28.90
C ARG A 56 6.09 1.46 27.71
N HIS A 57 6.42 2.62 27.18
CA HIS A 57 5.53 3.35 26.26
C HIS A 57 6.10 3.55 24.86
N THR A 58 7.36 3.23 24.65
CA THR A 58 7.99 3.49 23.34
C THR A 58 8.73 2.26 22.84
N GLN A 59 8.54 1.93 21.59
CA GLN A 59 9.31 0.90 20.90
C GLN A 59 9.90 1.45 19.60
N LEU A 60 11.15 1.09 19.35
CA LEU A 60 11.88 1.35 18.12
C LEU A 60 12.08 0.03 17.38
N ARG A 61 11.72 -0.03 16.12
CA ARG A 61 11.91 -1.21 15.27
C ARG A 61 12.77 -0.87 14.08
N LEU A 62 13.73 -1.74 13.79
CA LEU A 62 14.56 -1.72 12.60
C LEU A 62 14.48 -3.08 11.93
N SER A 63 14.30 -3.10 10.61
CA SER A 63 14.34 -4.35 9.85
C SER A 63 15.01 -4.17 8.51
N TYR A 64 15.61 -5.26 8.04
CA TYR A 64 16.13 -5.44 6.70
C TYR A 64 15.63 -6.76 6.14
N GLU A 65 15.21 -6.76 4.89
CA GLU A 65 14.83 -7.97 4.17
C GLU A 65 15.28 -7.89 2.72
N TYR A 66 15.97 -8.93 2.26
CA TYR A 66 16.10 -9.25 0.85
C TYR A 66 14.95 -10.18 0.47
N ALA A 67 14.01 -9.66 -0.31
CA ALA A 67 12.78 -10.34 -0.69
C ALA A 67 12.70 -10.54 -2.20
N LEU A 68 12.01 -11.61 -2.60
CA LEU A 68 11.68 -11.88 -4.00
C LEU A 68 10.16 -11.90 -4.18
N ARG A 69 9.70 -11.41 -5.34
CA ARG A 69 8.35 -11.59 -5.83
C ARG A 69 8.40 -12.38 -7.13
N LEU A 70 7.85 -13.57 -7.10
CA LEU A 70 7.70 -14.38 -8.31
C LEU A 70 6.56 -13.80 -9.16
N PRO A 71 6.68 -13.83 -10.50
CA PRO A 71 5.58 -13.48 -11.36
C PRO A 71 4.35 -14.35 -11.08
N THR A 72 3.17 -13.79 -11.16
CA THR A 72 1.91 -14.52 -11.03
C THR A 72 1.60 -15.29 -12.31
N SER A 73 0.73 -16.31 -12.22
CA SER A 73 0.27 -17.05 -13.39
C SER A 73 -0.36 -16.14 -14.44
N ARG A 74 -1.12 -15.12 -14.02
CA ARG A 74 -1.71 -14.14 -14.92
C ARG A 74 -0.66 -13.30 -15.65
N GLU A 75 0.39 -12.87 -14.98
CA GLU A 75 1.50 -12.13 -15.60
C GLU A 75 2.27 -13.00 -16.62
N LEU A 76 2.42 -14.30 -16.35
CA LEU A 76 3.15 -15.22 -17.20
C LEU A 76 2.33 -15.71 -18.39
N PHE A 77 1.04 -16.01 -18.19
CA PHE A 77 0.20 -16.71 -19.18
C PHE A 77 -0.98 -15.87 -19.68
N GLY A 78 -1.19 -14.67 -19.11
CA GLY A 78 -2.29 -13.78 -19.48
C GLY A 78 -3.61 -14.14 -18.81
N SER A 79 -4.66 -13.47 -19.27
CA SER A 79 -6.04 -13.74 -18.90
C SER A 79 -6.76 -14.42 -20.07
N GLY A 80 -7.62 -15.40 -19.78
CA GLY A 80 -8.35 -16.15 -20.81
C GLY A 80 -9.34 -15.31 -21.63
N ASP A 81 -9.49 -14.02 -21.31
CA ASP A 81 -10.40 -13.07 -21.95
C ASP A 81 -9.73 -12.17 -23.00
N ASP A 82 -8.47 -12.48 -23.39
CA ASP A 82 -7.68 -11.71 -24.36
C ASP A 82 -7.38 -10.23 -23.96
N ILE A 83 -7.76 -9.81 -22.76
CA ILE A 83 -7.50 -8.45 -22.27
C ILE A 83 -6.04 -8.29 -21.85
N GLU A 84 -5.45 -9.35 -21.30
CA GLU A 84 -4.09 -9.36 -20.80
C GLU A 84 -3.27 -10.47 -21.47
N ARG A 85 -2.21 -10.08 -22.18
CA ARG A 85 -1.27 -11.00 -22.80
C ARG A 85 -0.22 -11.42 -21.80
N GLY A 86 0.02 -12.72 -21.68
CA GLY A 86 1.08 -13.27 -20.85
C GLY A 86 2.48 -12.94 -21.37
N ASN A 87 3.45 -12.96 -20.46
CA ASN A 87 4.88 -12.85 -20.77
C ASN A 87 5.66 -13.91 -19.97
N SER A 88 5.90 -15.05 -20.61
CA SER A 88 6.63 -16.17 -20.00
C SER A 88 8.12 -15.88 -19.74
N ASN A 89 8.66 -14.78 -20.28
CA ASN A 89 10.05 -14.35 -20.08
C ASN A 89 10.25 -13.46 -18.84
N LEU A 90 9.21 -13.25 -18.03
CA LEU A 90 9.34 -12.43 -16.83
C LEU A 90 10.33 -13.04 -15.83
N LYS A 91 11.22 -12.19 -15.37
CA LYS A 91 12.12 -12.47 -14.26
C LYS A 91 11.46 -12.12 -12.95
N PRO A 92 11.70 -12.85 -11.86
CA PRO A 92 11.28 -12.42 -10.54
C PRO A 92 11.84 -11.05 -10.14
N GLU A 93 11.03 -10.25 -9.48
CA GLU A 93 11.54 -9.06 -8.81
C GLU A 93 12.39 -9.47 -7.61
N SER A 94 13.48 -8.78 -7.39
CA SER A 94 14.23 -8.84 -6.14
C SER A 94 14.28 -7.47 -5.49
N SER A 95 14.17 -7.40 -4.17
CA SER A 95 14.18 -6.12 -3.46
C SER A 95 14.98 -6.15 -2.17
N ASN A 96 15.71 -5.05 -1.93
CA ASN A 96 16.29 -4.73 -0.64
C ASN A 96 15.34 -3.79 0.08
N ASN A 97 14.90 -4.16 1.26
CA ASN A 97 13.91 -3.42 2.06
C ASN A 97 14.53 -3.07 3.42
N VAL A 98 14.55 -1.79 3.77
CA VAL A 98 14.94 -1.30 5.09
C VAL A 98 13.74 -0.57 5.66
N ASN A 99 13.34 -0.90 6.88
CA ASN A 99 12.26 -0.21 7.58
C ASN A 99 12.74 0.20 8.97
N ILE A 100 12.41 1.44 9.33
CA ILE A 100 12.62 2.00 10.66
C ILE A 100 11.27 2.52 11.14
N SER A 101 10.84 2.13 12.33
CA SER A 101 9.59 2.64 12.89
C SER A 101 9.68 2.88 14.39
N VAL A 102 8.93 3.87 14.82
CA VAL A 102 8.73 4.22 16.23
C VAL A 102 7.25 4.17 16.53
N THR A 103 6.88 3.46 17.57
CA THR A 103 5.55 3.50 18.16
C THR A 103 5.69 4.05 19.57
N ALA A 104 4.94 5.10 19.89
CA ALA A 104 4.96 5.72 21.20
C ALA A 104 3.55 5.94 21.72
N ASN A 105 3.27 5.44 22.93
CA ASN A 105 2.14 5.88 23.74
C ASN A 105 2.61 7.12 24.52
N ALA A 106 2.63 8.27 23.85
CA ALA A 106 3.28 9.49 24.35
C ALA A 106 2.59 10.06 25.59
N VAL A 107 1.27 9.82 25.72
CA VAL A 107 0.49 10.12 26.93
C VAL A 107 -0.38 8.91 27.24
N ASP A 108 -0.31 8.42 28.43
CA ASP A 108 -1.13 7.32 28.96
C ASP A 108 -1.52 7.66 30.40
N LEU A 109 -2.47 8.58 30.54
CA LEU A 109 -3.10 8.99 31.78
C LEU A 109 -4.52 8.46 31.81
N THR A 110 -5.15 8.43 32.97
CA THR A 110 -6.50 7.88 33.17
C THR A 110 -7.52 8.42 32.14
N ASP A 111 -7.43 9.72 31.84
CA ASP A 111 -8.39 10.40 30.98
C ASP A 111 -7.84 10.74 29.58
N HIS A 112 -6.52 10.60 29.35
CA HIS A 112 -5.86 11.04 28.13
C HIS A 112 -4.96 9.96 27.60
N ARG A 113 -5.13 9.58 26.35
CA ARG A 113 -4.24 8.66 25.63
C ARG A 113 -3.81 9.29 24.32
N LEU A 114 -2.51 9.32 24.06
CA LEU A 114 -1.92 9.76 22.81
C LEU A 114 -0.99 8.69 22.28
N THR A 115 -1.32 8.14 21.14
CA THR A 115 -0.47 7.19 20.41
C THR A 115 0.08 7.84 19.15
N ILE A 116 1.36 7.65 18.91
CA ILE A 116 2.05 8.13 17.72
C ILE A 116 2.81 6.95 17.12
N ASP A 117 2.56 6.67 15.84
CA ASP A 117 3.32 5.73 15.04
C ASP A 117 3.96 6.45 13.88
N ALA A 118 5.27 6.32 13.73
CA ALA A 118 6.01 6.87 12.62
C ALA A 118 6.88 5.77 11.99
N ALA A 119 6.85 5.65 10.68
CA ALA A 119 7.64 4.69 9.93
C ALA A 119 8.32 5.36 8.75
N PHE A 120 9.55 4.95 8.49
CA PHE A 120 10.30 5.25 7.29
C PHE A 120 10.68 3.95 6.61
N GLN A 121 10.51 3.90 5.29
CA GLN A 121 10.87 2.74 4.47
C GLN A 121 11.74 3.16 3.29
N TYR A 122 12.77 2.37 3.07
CA TYR A 122 13.58 2.39 1.85
C TYR A 122 13.46 1.05 1.16
N ARG A 123 13.10 1.06 -0.12
CA ARG A 123 13.03 -0.15 -0.93
C ARG A 123 13.67 0.09 -2.29
N GLU A 124 14.63 -0.74 -2.66
CA GLU A 124 15.18 -0.79 -3.99
C GLU A 124 14.82 -2.12 -4.66
N ILE A 125 14.15 -2.05 -5.80
CA ILE A 125 13.64 -3.18 -6.56
C ILE A 125 14.45 -3.31 -7.84
N LYS A 126 14.87 -4.52 -8.16
CA LYS A 126 15.43 -4.90 -9.46
C LYS A 126 14.43 -5.76 -10.22
N ASP A 127 14.44 -5.64 -11.54
CA ASP A 127 13.53 -6.35 -12.43
C ASP A 127 12.06 -6.10 -12.08
N TYR A 128 11.73 -4.84 -11.72
CA TYR A 128 10.38 -4.43 -11.33
C TYR A 128 9.36 -4.81 -12.41
N ILE A 129 8.36 -5.60 -12.05
CA ILE A 129 7.33 -6.05 -12.98
C ILE A 129 6.21 -5.01 -13.00
N ARG A 130 6.01 -4.40 -14.16
CA ARG A 130 4.98 -3.41 -14.38
C ARG A 130 4.03 -3.85 -15.49
N ARG A 131 2.74 -3.68 -15.24
CA ARG A 131 1.71 -3.83 -16.26
C ARG A 131 1.73 -2.61 -17.17
N THR A 132 1.79 -2.85 -18.47
CA THR A 132 1.74 -1.83 -19.51
C THR A 132 0.63 -2.17 -20.51
N THR A 133 0.01 -1.16 -21.11
CA THR A 133 -0.95 -1.35 -22.20
C THR A 133 -0.24 -1.04 -23.51
N ASN A 134 -0.32 -1.95 -24.45
CA ASN A 134 0.17 -1.69 -25.81
C ASN A 134 -0.87 -0.84 -26.54
N ASN A 135 -0.48 0.36 -26.94
CA ASN A 135 -1.37 1.32 -27.60
C ASN A 135 -1.90 0.82 -28.95
N ASP A 136 -1.14 -0.05 -29.65
CA ASP A 136 -1.54 -0.54 -30.98
C ASP A 136 -2.60 -1.64 -30.91
N SER A 137 -2.55 -2.46 -29.86
CA SER A 137 -3.47 -3.60 -29.69
C SER A 137 -4.53 -3.40 -28.60
N GLY A 138 -4.39 -2.37 -27.75
CA GLY A 138 -5.23 -2.16 -26.57
C GLY A 138 -5.08 -3.21 -25.48
N ARG A 139 -4.18 -4.21 -25.68
CA ARG A 139 -3.95 -5.31 -24.73
C ARG A 139 -2.93 -4.92 -23.70
N ALA A 140 -3.18 -5.30 -22.46
CA ALA A 140 -2.20 -5.15 -21.40
C ALA A 140 -1.20 -6.33 -21.40
N SER A 141 0.04 -6.07 -21.00
CA SER A 141 1.03 -7.11 -20.70
C SER A 141 1.94 -6.66 -19.58
N SER A 142 2.53 -7.60 -18.87
CA SER A 142 3.51 -7.32 -17.83
C SER A 142 4.93 -7.46 -18.36
N GLN A 143 5.81 -6.54 -17.96
CA GLN A 143 7.23 -6.57 -18.35
C GLN A 143 8.12 -6.13 -17.18
N ASN A 144 9.38 -6.59 -17.20
CA ASN A 144 10.39 -6.11 -16.27
C ASN A 144 10.85 -4.71 -16.68
N ASP A 145 10.54 -3.70 -15.87
CA ASP A 145 10.82 -2.28 -16.14
C ASP A 145 12.11 -1.80 -15.42
N GLY A 146 13.06 -2.72 -15.23
CA GLY A 146 14.38 -2.44 -14.69
C GLY A 146 14.39 -2.17 -13.19
N ARG A 147 15.03 -1.07 -12.76
CA ARG A 147 15.24 -0.74 -11.34
C ARG A 147 14.32 0.39 -10.89
N VAL A 148 13.76 0.21 -9.70
CA VAL A 148 12.90 1.22 -9.05
C VAL A 148 13.34 1.39 -7.60
N ARG A 149 13.35 2.63 -7.12
CA ARG A 149 13.54 2.97 -5.71
C ARG A 149 12.25 3.53 -5.15
N ASN A 150 11.86 3.07 -3.97
CA ASN A 150 10.79 3.65 -3.17
C ASN A 150 11.33 4.19 -1.86
N LEU A 151 11.04 5.46 -1.57
CA LEU A 151 11.20 6.08 -0.26
C LEU A 151 9.79 6.35 0.27
N GLY A 152 9.48 5.83 1.44
CA GLY A 152 8.18 6.00 2.06
C GLY A 152 8.27 6.52 3.49
N THR A 153 7.28 7.30 3.88
CA THR A 153 7.10 7.74 5.25
C THR A 153 5.62 7.64 5.60
N ASP A 154 5.33 7.00 6.72
CA ASP A 154 3.99 6.89 7.29
C ASP A 154 3.98 7.52 8.68
N LEU A 155 2.95 8.31 8.96
CA LEU A 155 2.70 8.91 10.26
C LEU A 155 1.25 8.64 10.64
N SER A 156 1.04 8.12 11.85
CA SER A 156 -0.27 7.96 12.45
C SER A 156 -0.29 8.59 13.84
N ILE A 157 -1.32 9.36 14.12
CA ILE A 157 -1.52 10.01 15.42
C ILE A 157 -2.96 9.76 15.85
N ARG A 158 -3.16 9.32 17.08
CA ARG A 158 -4.49 9.16 17.67
C ARG A 158 -4.48 9.66 19.11
N TYR A 159 -5.37 10.59 19.40
CA TYR A 159 -5.64 11.09 20.73
C TYR A 159 -7.05 10.69 21.16
N THR A 160 -7.18 10.20 22.40
CA THR A 160 -8.45 9.83 23.01
C THR A 160 -8.58 10.49 24.38
N PHE A 161 -9.75 11.04 24.65
CA PHE A 161 -10.10 11.67 25.92
C PHE A 161 -11.31 10.98 26.54
N LYS A 162 -11.16 10.39 27.74
CA LYS A 162 -12.22 9.76 28.55
C LYS A 162 -13.05 8.70 27.83
N ASP A 163 -12.53 8.09 26.78
CA ASP A 163 -13.29 7.23 25.87
C ASP A 163 -14.59 7.89 25.31
N ALA A 164 -14.71 9.21 25.49
CA ALA A 164 -15.86 10.00 25.03
C ALA A 164 -15.55 10.78 23.75
N PHE A 165 -14.28 11.10 23.53
CA PHE A 165 -13.85 11.83 22.34
C PHE A 165 -12.53 11.25 21.83
N PHE A 166 -12.40 11.15 20.54
CA PHE A 166 -11.12 10.89 19.90
C PHE A 166 -10.94 11.73 18.63
N VAL A 167 -9.70 12.03 18.33
CA VAL A 167 -9.27 12.57 17.06
C VAL A 167 -8.01 11.84 16.62
N GLY A 168 -7.95 11.52 15.35
CA GLY A 168 -6.81 10.81 14.79
C GLY A 168 -6.64 11.08 13.32
N GLY A 169 -5.55 10.57 12.79
CA GLY A 169 -5.31 10.61 11.36
C GLY A 169 -4.01 9.91 11.02
N ASN A 170 -3.90 9.56 9.76
CA ASN A 170 -2.68 9.05 9.19
C ASN A 170 -2.33 9.81 7.91
N PHE A 171 -1.05 9.83 7.64
CA PHE A 171 -0.46 10.48 6.48
C PHE A 171 0.61 9.57 5.91
N SER A 172 0.58 9.35 4.60
CA SER A 172 1.57 8.58 3.87
C SER A 172 2.16 9.40 2.73
N TYR A 173 3.47 9.34 2.61
CA TYR A 173 4.23 9.88 1.51
C TYR A 173 5.09 8.79 0.86
N ILE A 174 5.01 8.65 -0.45
CA ILE A 174 5.70 7.62 -1.25
C ILE A 174 6.41 8.30 -2.41
N ASP A 175 7.73 8.20 -2.47
CA ASP A 175 8.54 8.68 -3.60
C ASP A 175 9.12 7.48 -4.35
N MET A 176 8.32 6.92 -5.25
CA MET A 176 8.71 5.79 -6.08
C MET A 176 9.24 6.26 -7.43
N ARG A 177 10.53 6.02 -7.71
CA ARG A 177 11.21 6.52 -8.90
C ARG A 177 11.92 5.43 -9.70
N SER A 178 11.88 5.57 -11.03
CA SER A 178 12.69 4.74 -11.92
C SER A 178 14.19 5.05 -11.72
N LEU A 179 15.00 4.01 -11.57
CA LEU A 179 16.47 4.09 -11.57
C LEU A 179 17.07 3.48 -12.85
N THR A 180 16.25 3.12 -13.83
CA THR A 180 16.69 2.58 -15.12
C THR A 180 17.22 3.71 -15.98
N ARG A 181 18.55 3.83 -16.04
CA ARG A 181 19.19 4.95 -16.72
C ARG A 181 19.19 4.82 -18.24
N TYR A 182 19.35 3.60 -18.77
CA TYR A 182 19.44 3.34 -20.19
C TYR A 182 18.29 2.46 -20.66
N VAL A 183 17.81 2.71 -21.87
CA VAL A 183 16.83 1.82 -22.53
C VAL A 183 17.48 0.45 -22.74
N THR A 184 16.76 -0.62 -22.40
CA THR A 184 17.27 -1.99 -22.49
C THR A 184 17.86 -2.29 -23.88
N GLY A 185 19.09 -2.79 -23.91
CA GLY A 185 19.79 -3.13 -25.15
C GLY A 185 20.39 -1.94 -25.93
N THR A 186 20.35 -0.73 -25.37
CA THR A 186 20.89 0.47 -26.00
C THR A 186 21.76 1.30 -25.05
N GLN A 187 22.50 2.27 -25.57
CA GLN A 187 23.19 3.29 -24.77
C GLN A 187 22.38 4.60 -24.66
N GLN A 188 21.14 4.60 -25.14
CA GLN A 188 20.28 5.77 -25.05
C GLN A 188 19.75 5.93 -23.64
N GLU A 189 19.86 7.14 -23.08
CA GLU A 189 19.33 7.44 -21.76
C GLU A 189 17.80 7.39 -21.77
N SER A 190 17.24 6.70 -20.79
CA SER A 190 15.80 6.57 -20.63
C SER A 190 15.20 7.92 -20.19
N LYS A 191 14.17 8.38 -20.89
CA LYS A 191 13.42 9.57 -20.50
C LYS A 191 12.76 9.45 -19.12
N ASN A 192 12.55 8.20 -18.67
CA ASN A 192 11.91 7.92 -17.38
C ASN A 192 12.93 7.86 -16.22
N TYR A 193 14.22 8.08 -16.48
CA TYR A 193 15.24 8.03 -15.43
C TYR A 193 15.01 9.12 -14.38
N LYS A 194 14.90 8.70 -13.11
CA LYS A 194 14.54 9.54 -11.95
C LYS A 194 13.11 10.10 -11.94
N GLU A 195 12.29 9.78 -12.93
CA GLU A 195 10.88 10.15 -12.91
C GLU A 195 10.10 9.27 -11.92
N ARG A 196 9.00 9.82 -11.39
CA ARG A 196 8.07 9.05 -10.55
C ARG A 196 7.36 7.99 -11.35
N VAL A 197 7.21 6.81 -10.78
CA VAL A 197 6.41 5.73 -11.36
C VAL A 197 4.95 6.19 -11.41
N PRO A 198 4.31 6.20 -12.60
CA PRO A 198 2.96 6.70 -12.75
C PRO A 198 1.89 5.79 -12.13
N ALA A 199 0.66 6.30 -12.07
CA ALA A 199 -0.52 5.63 -11.52
C ALA A 199 -0.39 5.21 -10.04
N ILE A 200 0.52 5.85 -9.29
CA ILE A 200 0.74 5.62 -7.87
C ILE A 200 0.56 6.95 -7.13
N PRO A 201 -0.42 7.07 -6.21
CA PRO A 201 -0.53 8.23 -5.34
C PRO A 201 0.74 8.38 -4.49
N TYR A 202 1.32 9.57 -4.50
CA TYR A 202 2.57 9.81 -3.74
C TYR A 202 2.33 10.49 -2.39
N MET A 203 1.15 11.05 -2.17
CA MET A 203 0.76 11.68 -0.90
C MET A 203 -0.73 11.47 -0.67
N TYR A 204 -1.06 10.83 0.43
CA TYR A 204 -2.44 10.56 0.82
C TYR A 204 -2.55 10.40 2.33
N GLY A 205 -3.76 10.48 2.83
CA GLY A 205 -4.03 10.29 4.25
C GLY A 205 -5.49 10.36 4.56
N ASN A 206 -5.81 10.07 5.80
CA ASN A 206 -7.15 10.26 6.33
C ASN A 206 -7.10 10.90 7.71
N GLY A 207 -8.20 11.52 8.07
CA GLY A 207 -8.45 12.04 9.41
C GLY A 207 -9.77 11.52 9.92
N GLU A 208 -9.88 11.37 11.23
CA GLU A 208 -11.09 10.93 11.89
C GLU A 208 -11.30 11.69 13.20
N ALA A 209 -12.55 11.91 13.55
CA ALA A 209 -12.95 12.40 14.87
C ALA A 209 -14.21 11.69 15.30
N GLY A 210 -14.26 11.30 16.56
CA GLY A 210 -15.44 10.64 17.11
C GLY A 210 -15.82 11.19 18.47
N LEU A 211 -17.13 11.22 18.72
CA LEU A 211 -17.73 11.66 19.96
C LEU A 211 -18.74 10.62 20.42
N THR A 212 -18.55 10.11 21.63
CA THR A 212 -19.49 9.20 22.29
C THR A 212 -20.15 9.91 23.45
N LEU A 213 -21.43 10.15 23.34
CA LEU A 213 -22.24 10.78 24.38
C LEU A 213 -23.12 9.73 25.06
N ARG A 214 -23.03 9.66 26.38
CA ARG A 214 -23.81 8.72 27.18
C ARG A 214 -24.99 9.44 27.83
N ASP A 215 -26.09 8.72 28.07
CA ASP A 215 -27.30 9.22 28.71
C ASP A 215 -27.94 10.41 27.97
N VAL A 216 -27.83 10.45 26.66
CA VAL A 216 -28.46 11.47 25.80
C VAL A 216 -29.93 11.12 25.63
N PHE A 217 -30.82 12.09 25.96
CA PHE A 217 -32.30 11.99 25.97
C PHE A 217 -32.83 11.00 27.00
N VAL A 218 -32.30 9.80 27.17
CA VAL A 218 -32.74 8.79 28.12
C VAL A 218 -31.53 8.15 28.80
N LYS A 219 -31.64 7.86 30.10
CA LYS A 219 -30.57 7.19 30.86
C LYS A 219 -30.32 5.78 30.35
N GLY A 220 -29.04 5.44 30.15
CA GLY A 220 -28.58 4.15 29.65
C GLY A 220 -28.50 4.09 28.11
N THR A 221 -28.57 5.22 27.43
CA THR A 221 -28.41 5.33 25.98
C THR A 221 -27.00 5.82 25.60
N VAL A 222 -26.59 5.53 24.39
CA VAL A 222 -25.28 5.96 23.83
C VAL A 222 -25.52 6.52 22.43
N LEU A 223 -25.05 7.74 22.20
CA LEU A 223 -25.02 8.38 20.90
C LEU A 223 -23.53 8.45 20.45
N ASP A 224 -23.21 7.79 19.34
CA ASP A 224 -21.92 7.85 18.71
C ASP A 224 -21.99 8.68 17.42
N ILE A 225 -21.10 9.63 17.29
CA ILE A 225 -20.92 10.46 16.09
C ILE A 225 -19.49 10.26 15.62
N HIS A 226 -19.32 9.83 14.38
CA HIS A 226 -18.02 9.58 13.80
C HIS A 226 -17.90 10.29 12.45
N TYR A 227 -16.93 11.17 12.35
CA TYR A 227 -16.58 11.89 11.14
C TYR A 227 -15.26 11.39 10.59
N MET A 228 -15.20 11.18 9.28
CA MET A 228 -14.01 10.77 8.55
C MET A 228 -13.76 11.68 7.36
N MET A 229 -12.50 11.91 7.04
CA MET A 229 -12.07 12.57 5.83
C MET A 229 -10.95 11.76 5.16
N ASN A 230 -10.97 11.72 3.82
CA ASN A 230 -9.96 11.05 3.02
C ASN A 230 -9.37 12.05 2.02
N TYR A 231 -8.05 12.06 1.93
CA TYR A 231 -7.30 12.94 1.05
C TYR A 231 -6.34 12.15 0.17
N VAL A 232 -6.35 12.41 -1.14
CA VAL A 232 -5.36 11.92 -2.09
C VAL A 232 -4.90 13.09 -2.93
N GLN A 233 -3.60 13.36 -2.92
CA GLN A 233 -2.98 14.40 -3.75
C GLN A 233 -3.05 14.04 -5.24
N LYS A 234 -3.21 15.04 -6.10
CA LYS A 234 -3.08 14.90 -7.55
C LYS A 234 -1.82 14.11 -7.91
N PHE A 235 -1.93 13.15 -8.82
CA PHE A 235 -0.80 12.36 -9.32
C PHE A 235 -0.97 12.03 -10.81
N SER A 236 0.16 11.73 -11.47
CA SER A 236 0.16 11.48 -12.91
C SER A 236 -0.25 10.04 -13.22
N TYR A 237 -1.11 9.88 -14.20
CA TYR A 237 -1.51 8.58 -14.75
C TYR A 237 -0.42 7.97 -15.65
N GLU A 238 0.31 8.82 -16.40
CA GLU A 238 1.42 8.44 -17.27
C GLU A 238 2.74 9.03 -16.79
N TRP A 239 3.84 8.64 -17.43
CA TRP A 239 5.15 9.25 -17.17
C TRP A 239 5.12 10.75 -17.46
N ASN A 240 5.62 11.56 -16.54
CA ASN A 240 5.61 13.03 -16.65
C ASN A 240 6.30 13.56 -17.95
N VAL A 241 7.23 12.78 -18.50
CA VAL A 241 7.92 13.12 -19.75
C VAL A 241 7.00 13.25 -20.98
N TYR A 242 5.80 12.67 -20.92
CA TYR A 242 4.80 12.79 -21.97
C TYR A 242 3.85 13.98 -21.78
N GLN A 243 3.91 14.63 -20.60
CA GLN A 243 3.20 15.88 -20.26
C GLN A 243 1.71 15.93 -20.62
N ASN A 244 1.04 14.81 -20.55
CA ASN A 244 -0.41 14.78 -20.81
C ASN A 244 -1.17 15.03 -19.49
N ALA A 245 -1.26 16.30 -19.09
CA ALA A 245 -1.93 16.72 -17.86
C ALA A 245 -3.43 16.39 -17.83
N GLU A 246 -4.05 16.14 -18.99
CA GLU A 246 -5.47 15.75 -19.07
C GLU A 246 -5.70 14.34 -18.49
N LEU A 247 -4.68 13.50 -18.51
CA LEU A 247 -4.73 12.15 -17.94
C LEU A 247 -4.42 12.11 -16.43
N ASP A 248 -3.97 13.22 -15.85
CA ASP A 248 -3.69 13.28 -14.42
C ASP A 248 -4.94 13.00 -13.60
N ILE A 249 -4.76 12.27 -12.52
CA ILE A 249 -5.80 12.03 -11.52
C ILE A 249 -5.82 13.24 -10.59
N PRO A 250 -6.92 13.98 -10.52
CA PRO A 250 -6.99 15.21 -9.73
C PRO A 250 -6.93 14.91 -8.21
N THR A 251 -6.65 15.94 -7.43
CA THR A 251 -6.74 15.85 -5.98
C THR A 251 -8.16 15.44 -5.59
N GLN A 252 -8.26 14.49 -4.66
CA GLN A 252 -9.51 13.96 -4.15
C GLN A 252 -9.59 14.24 -2.66
N PHE A 253 -10.76 14.72 -2.22
CA PHE A 253 -11.02 15.00 -0.83
C PHE A 253 -12.46 14.68 -0.52
N SER A 254 -12.70 13.61 0.24
CA SER A 254 -14.04 13.16 0.62
C SER A 254 -14.25 13.22 2.12
N HIS A 255 -15.51 13.35 2.51
CA HIS A 255 -15.93 13.47 3.90
C HIS A 255 -17.13 12.57 4.14
N ASP A 256 -17.10 11.83 5.22
CA ASP A 256 -18.13 10.89 5.60
C ASP A 256 -18.57 11.15 7.05
N LEU A 257 -19.83 10.95 7.34
CA LEU A 257 -20.41 11.08 8.67
C LEU A 257 -21.23 9.84 8.99
N PHE A 258 -20.94 9.24 10.11
CA PHE A 258 -21.71 8.15 10.69
C PHE A 258 -22.26 8.57 12.04
N VAL A 259 -23.53 8.26 12.29
CA VAL A 259 -24.21 8.51 13.57
C VAL A 259 -24.92 7.22 13.97
N SER A 260 -24.75 6.77 15.21
CA SER A 260 -25.49 5.66 15.76
C SER A 260 -26.06 5.99 17.14
N TYR A 261 -27.25 5.50 17.41
CA TYR A 261 -27.93 5.65 18.69
C TYR A 261 -28.35 4.29 19.24
N ASN A 262 -27.79 3.94 20.39
CA ASN A 262 -28.04 2.69 21.08
C ASN A 262 -28.96 2.94 22.28
N PHE A 263 -30.04 2.16 22.40
CA PHE A 263 -31.03 2.29 23.45
C PHE A 263 -31.69 0.97 23.81
N GLY A 264 -32.32 0.91 24.97
CA GLY A 264 -33.05 -0.26 25.46
C GLY A 264 -32.49 -0.82 26.77
N LYS A 265 -33.41 -1.26 27.65
CA LYS A 265 -33.03 -1.80 28.97
C LYS A 265 -33.02 -3.34 29.03
N LYS A 266 -33.96 -3.99 28.35
CA LYS A 266 -34.09 -5.46 28.31
C LYS A 266 -33.65 -6.08 26.99
N SER A 267 -33.76 -5.30 25.93
CA SER A 267 -33.24 -5.64 24.58
C SER A 267 -32.51 -4.40 24.09
N GLU A 268 -31.33 -4.61 23.50
CA GLU A 268 -30.53 -3.54 22.95
C GLU A 268 -30.95 -3.29 21.50
N PHE A 269 -31.24 -2.05 21.17
CA PHE A 269 -31.56 -1.62 19.82
C PHE A 269 -30.55 -0.58 19.38
N THR A 270 -30.14 -0.67 18.11
CA THR A 270 -29.27 0.30 17.48
C THR A 270 -29.96 0.87 16.24
N VAL A 271 -30.02 2.18 16.16
CA VAL A 271 -30.39 2.90 14.93
C VAL A 271 -29.16 3.64 14.44
N SER A 272 -28.81 3.46 13.19
CA SER A 272 -27.65 4.12 12.59
C SER A 272 -28.01 4.77 11.26
N ALA A 273 -27.31 5.87 10.96
CA ALA A 273 -27.36 6.57 9.70
C ALA A 273 -25.93 6.88 9.25
N GLU A 274 -25.68 6.69 7.97
CA GLU A 274 -24.40 6.98 7.33
C GLU A 274 -24.64 7.90 6.13
N CYS A 275 -23.79 8.91 6.00
CA CYS A 275 -23.74 9.80 4.85
C CYS A 275 -22.30 9.81 4.33
N THR A 276 -22.08 9.18 3.19
CA THR A 276 -20.77 9.15 2.54
C THR A 276 -20.65 10.26 1.53
N ASN A 277 -19.43 10.76 1.35
CA ASN A 277 -19.13 11.82 0.39
C ASN A 277 -20.05 13.04 0.50
N ILE A 278 -20.18 13.58 1.72
CA ILE A 278 -21.14 14.65 2.10
C ILE A 278 -21.11 15.85 1.12
N PHE A 279 -19.94 16.19 0.62
CA PHE A 279 -19.75 17.34 -0.28
C PHE A 279 -19.79 16.97 -1.75
N ASN A 280 -20.21 15.73 -2.07
CA ASN A 280 -20.33 15.24 -3.45
C ASN A 280 -19.03 15.44 -4.28
N ALA A 281 -17.88 15.14 -3.67
CA ALA A 281 -16.60 15.21 -4.33
C ALA A 281 -16.52 14.16 -5.47
N ARG A 282 -15.91 14.53 -6.58
CA ARG A 282 -15.63 13.56 -7.65
C ARG A 282 -14.46 12.69 -7.24
N LEU A 283 -14.68 11.40 -7.14
CA LEU A 283 -13.67 10.41 -6.77
C LEU A 283 -13.30 9.59 -8.01
N TYR A 284 -12.03 9.27 -8.14
CA TYR A 284 -11.46 8.51 -9.24
C TYR A 284 -10.63 7.34 -8.70
N ASP A 285 -10.57 6.28 -9.46
CA ASP A 285 -9.56 5.25 -9.23
C ASP A 285 -8.21 5.62 -9.86
N ASN A 286 -7.22 4.71 -9.76
CA ASN A 286 -5.89 4.94 -10.32
C ASN A 286 -5.86 4.91 -11.86
N PHE A 287 -6.98 4.61 -12.52
CA PHE A 287 -7.15 4.60 -13.96
C PHE A 287 -8.05 5.75 -14.45
N LYS A 288 -8.32 6.73 -13.57
CA LYS A 288 -9.20 7.89 -13.84
C LYS A 288 -10.66 7.50 -14.15
N MET A 289 -11.11 6.33 -13.74
CA MET A 289 -12.53 6.00 -13.78
C MET A 289 -13.22 6.63 -12.59
N GLN A 290 -14.30 7.37 -12.82
CA GLN A 290 -15.10 7.97 -11.76
C GLN A 290 -15.80 6.87 -10.98
N LYS A 291 -15.67 6.93 -9.64
CA LYS A 291 -16.33 6.04 -8.68
C LYS A 291 -17.69 6.57 -8.30
#